data_a15f33bf07715b246c0813b5c3bd113d
#
_entry.id   a15f33bf07715b246c0813b5c3bd113d
#
_cell.length_a   1.000
_cell.length_b   1.000
_cell.length_c   1.000
_cell.angle_alpha   90.00
_cell.angle_beta   90.00
_cell.angle_gamma   90.00
#
_symmetry.space_group_name_H-M   'P 1'
#
loop_
_entity.id
_entity.type
_entity.pdbx_description
1 polymer ?
#
loop_
_entity_poly.entity_id
_entity_poly.type
_entity_poly.pdbx_seq_one_letter_code
_entity_poly.pdbx_strand_id
1 'polypeptide(L)'
;MKKYLLIPIIFFTLTISSYAQFGYGTELNGNMLVPLGKNADDYNVGFGAIVGFYYDLTENFRLAMVIGYLRAGINEDKVNGDFTSGGEQGNVNVSGNVAAIPALLSLRFISPGPGMRVYGLIEGGLYTYKTSITGTYTIGSQQTPVDESEFRSEPGAAFGGGAMFPLNEELSVDVVIRYHWINDSEYSDVTTTEGTSLANSRLLSLGVGVNWFFPMKKP
;
A
#
# COMPACT_ATOMS: atom_id res chain seq x y z
N MET A 1 -14.94 -16.04 -30.53
CA MET A 1 -15.31 -15.90 -29.13
C MET A 1 -15.17 -14.46 -28.55
N LYS A 2 -15.47 -13.39 -29.32
CA LYS A 2 -15.32 -11.98 -28.86
C LYS A 2 -16.64 -11.23 -28.65
N LYS A 3 -17.79 -11.88 -28.80
CA LYS A 3 -19.12 -11.21 -28.75
C LYS A 3 -19.82 -11.22 -27.39
N TYR A 4 -19.32 -11.97 -26.40
CA TYR A 4 -20.00 -12.13 -25.10
C TYR A 4 -19.47 -11.23 -23.98
N LEU A 5 -18.36 -10.49 -24.26
CA LEU A 5 -17.80 -9.56 -23.26
C LEU A 5 -18.53 -8.21 -23.18
N LEU A 6 -19.30 -7.87 -24.23
CA LEU A 6 -20.04 -6.61 -24.31
C LEU A 6 -21.36 -6.60 -23.52
N ILE A 7 -21.93 -7.76 -23.28
CA ILE A 7 -23.24 -7.88 -22.58
C ILE A 7 -23.18 -7.46 -21.12
N PRO A 8 -22.16 -7.86 -20.30
CA PRO A 8 -22.08 -7.39 -18.93
C PRO A 8 -21.76 -5.90 -18.82
N ILE A 9 -21.03 -5.32 -19.78
CA ILE A 9 -20.71 -3.89 -19.78
C ILE A 9 -21.98 -3.07 -20.05
N ILE A 10 -22.86 -3.52 -20.95
CA ILE A 10 -24.13 -2.84 -21.24
C ILE A 10 -25.12 -2.98 -20.08
N PHE A 11 -25.15 -4.12 -19.40
CA PHE A 11 -25.98 -4.31 -18.19
C PHE A 11 -25.51 -3.43 -17.04
N PHE A 12 -24.20 -3.20 -16.92
CA PHE A 12 -23.62 -2.32 -15.90
C PHE A 12 -23.95 -0.84 -16.11
N THR A 13 -24.13 -0.42 -17.38
CA THR A 13 -24.47 0.99 -17.70
C THR A 13 -25.97 1.32 -17.56
N LEU A 14 -26.85 0.32 -17.53
CA LEU A 14 -28.30 0.53 -17.44
C LEU A 14 -28.87 0.64 -16.04
N THR A 15 -28.09 0.32 -15.00
CA THR A 15 -28.52 0.46 -13.59
C THR A 15 -28.10 1.77 -12.95
N ILE A 16 -27.50 2.70 -13.69
CA ILE A 16 -27.15 4.05 -13.20
C ILE A 16 -28.37 4.96 -13.35
N SER A 17 -29.46 4.61 -12.71
CA SER A 17 -30.64 5.46 -12.67
C SER A 17 -30.92 5.93 -11.27
N SER A 18 -30.70 7.22 -11.11
CA SER A 18 -31.42 8.14 -10.23
C SER A 18 -31.39 7.87 -8.72
N TYR A 19 -30.86 8.79 -8.08
CA TYR A 19 -30.68 9.26 -6.70
C TYR A 19 -29.20 9.29 -6.27
N ALA A 20 -28.31 9.60 -7.19
CA ALA A 20 -26.94 9.90 -6.81
C ALA A 20 -26.95 11.16 -5.92
N GLN A 21 -26.75 10.99 -4.64
CA GLN A 21 -26.24 12.07 -3.81
C GLN A 21 -24.79 12.28 -4.23
N PHE A 22 -24.60 13.14 -5.22
CA PHE A 22 -23.26 13.56 -5.60
C PHE A 22 -22.65 14.26 -4.39
N GLY A 23 -21.51 13.78 -3.96
CA GLY A 23 -20.78 14.36 -2.85
C GLY A 23 -19.29 14.12 -3.04
N TYR A 24 -18.51 14.90 -2.37
CA TYR A 24 -17.07 14.70 -2.31
C TYR A 24 -16.65 14.67 -0.84
N GLY A 25 -15.46 14.21 -0.59
CA GLY A 25 -14.97 14.15 0.77
C GLY A 25 -13.50 13.83 0.84
N THR A 26 -13.03 13.75 2.06
CA THR A 26 -11.66 13.40 2.38
C THR A 26 -11.62 12.23 3.34
N GLU A 27 -10.54 11.49 3.30
CA GLU A 27 -10.27 10.40 4.23
C GLU A 27 -8.87 10.52 4.81
N LEU A 28 -8.73 10.08 6.04
CA LEU A 28 -7.46 9.92 6.72
C LEU A 28 -7.45 8.58 7.44
N ASN A 29 -6.49 7.72 7.10
CA ASN A 29 -6.34 6.39 7.69
C ASN A 29 -4.95 6.22 8.28
N GLY A 30 -4.86 5.79 9.54
CA GLY A 30 -3.66 5.19 10.11
C GLY A 30 -3.62 3.71 9.78
N ASN A 31 -2.47 3.20 9.36
CA ASN A 31 -2.32 1.83 8.88
C ASN A 31 -1.19 1.11 9.61
N MET A 32 -1.42 -0.15 9.96
CA MET A 32 -0.42 -1.13 10.32
C MET A 32 -0.08 -1.95 9.07
N LEU A 33 1.20 -2.22 8.86
CA LEU A 33 1.71 -2.91 7.67
C LEU A 33 2.32 -4.23 8.07
N VAL A 34 1.91 -5.30 7.42
CA VAL A 34 2.47 -6.63 7.57
C VAL A 34 3.12 -7.02 6.25
N PRO A 35 4.45 -7.12 6.17
CA PRO A 35 5.14 -7.62 5.00
C PRO A 35 4.72 -9.06 4.71
N LEU A 36 4.60 -9.41 3.42
CA LEU A 36 4.23 -10.74 2.95
C LEU A 36 5.19 -11.18 1.83
N GLY A 37 5.30 -12.50 1.63
CA GLY A 37 6.12 -13.07 0.57
C GLY A 37 7.45 -13.62 1.07
N LYS A 38 8.39 -13.87 0.14
CA LYS A 38 9.65 -14.57 0.45
C LYS A 38 10.55 -13.81 1.43
N ASN A 39 10.51 -12.47 1.37
CA ASN A 39 11.38 -11.60 2.19
C ASN A 39 10.58 -10.96 3.35
N ALA A 40 9.44 -11.54 3.72
CA ALA A 40 8.60 -11.01 4.80
C ALA A 40 9.34 -10.98 6.14
N ASP A 41 10.18 -11.98 6.38
CA ASP A 41 10.96 -12.13 7.61
C ASP A 41 12.09 -11.09 7.74
N ASP A 42 12.49 -10.45 6.63
CA ASP A 42 13.54 -9.44 6.61
C ASP A 42 13.04 -8.06 7.06
N TYR A 43 11.73 -7.92 7.25
CA TYR A 43 11.10 -6.67 7.65
C TYR A 43 10.24 -6.84 8.89
N ASN A 44 10.28 -5.82 9.73
CA ASN A 44 9.38 -5.69 10.85
C ASN A 44 7.99 -5.21 10.42
N VAL A 45 7.01 -5.39 11.29
CA VAL A 45 5.70 -4.74 11.16
C VAL A 45 5.91 -3.23 11.04
N GLY A 46 5.30 -2.65 10.02
CA GLY A 46 5.41 -1.23 9.73
C GLY A 46 4.15 -0.46 10.10
N PHE A 47 4.23 0.86 9.96
CA PHE A 47 3.12 1.77 10.18
C PHE A 47 3.11 2.84 9.08
N GLY A 48 1.95 3.47 8.91
CA GLY A 48 1.80 4.54 7.95
C GLY A 48 0.48 5.27 8.06
N ALA A 49 0.34 6.29 7.23
CA ALA A 49 -0.89 7.04 7.08
C ALA A 49 -1.23 7.19 5.59
N ILE A 50 -2.50 7.19 5.28
CA ILE A 50 -3.04 7.41 3.94
C ILE A 50 -4.07 8.50 4.04
N VAL A 51 -3.95 9.51 3.16
CA VAL A 51 -4.93 10.57 2.96
C VAL A 51 -5.55 10.38 1.59
N GLY A 52 -6.85 10.57 1.47
CA GLY A 52 -7.55 10.52 0.21
C GLY A 52 -8.50 11.68 0.02
N PHE A 53 -8.74 11.99 -1.25
CA PHE A 53 -9.82 12.83 -1.69
C PHE A 53 -10.74 11.98 -2.58
N TYR A 54 -12.03 11.96 -2.30
CA TYR A 54 -12.98 11.12 -3.03
C TYR A 54 -14.17 11.89 -3.57
N TYR A 55 -14.74 11.31 -4.61
CA TYR A 55 -15.97 11.75 -5.24
C TYR A 55 -16.93 10.56 -5.39
N ASP A 56 -18.15 10.70 -4.88
CA ASP A 56 -19.18 9.70 -5.01
C ASP A 56 -19.87 9.83 -6.37
N LEU A 57 -19.55 8.90 -7.28
CA LEU A 57 -20.16 8.84 -8.62
C LEU A 57 -21.64 8.43 -8.53
N THR A 58 -21.94 7.54 -7.60
CA THR A 58 -23.28 7.10 -7.22
C THR A 58 -23.26 6.74 -5.73
N GLU A 59 -24.37 6.39 -5.15
CA GLU A 59 -24.43 5.88 -3.77
C GLU A 59 -23.61 4.59 -3.54
N ASN A 60 -23.33 3.85 -4.62
CA ASN A 60 -22.61 2.59 -4.58
C ASN A 60 -21.18 2.67 -5.15
N PHE A 61 -20.84 3.74 -5.87
CA PHE A 61 -19.56 3.89 -6.52
C PHE A 61 -18.84 5.16 -6.09
N ARG A 62 -17.62 4.98 -5.61
CA ARG A 62 -16.73 6.07 -5.21
C ARG A 62 -15.44 5.99 -6.00
N LEU A 63 -15.03 7.11 -6.56
CA LEU A 63 -13.70 7.31 -7.11
C LEU A 63 -12.88 8.11 -6.08
N ALA A 64 -11.65 7.67 -5.80
CA ALA A 64 -10.77 8.40 -4.90
C ALA A 64 -9.35 8.49 -5.46
N MET A 65 -8.66 9.58 -5.14
CA MET A 65 -7.22 9.70 -5.23
C MET A 65 -6.66 9.55 -3.82
N VAL A 66 -5.69 8.67 -3.65
CA VAL A 66 -5.07 8.43 -2.35
C VAL A 66 -3.56 8.60 -2.44
N ILE A 67 -3.00 9.24 -1.44
CA ILE A 67 -1.57 9.36 -1.24
C ILE A 67 -1.25 8.94 0.19
N GLY A 68 -0.11 8.30 0.39
CA GLY A 68 0.25 7.81 1.72
C GLY A 68 1.72 7.92 2.01
N TYR A 69 2.06 7.63 3.26
CA TYR A 69 3.41 7.36 3.71
C TYR A 69 3.38 6.09 4.55
N LEU A 70 4.07 5.08 4.09
CA LEU A 70 4.15 3.75 4.69
C LEU A 70 5.61 3.48 5.03
N ARG A 71 5.91 2.97 6.23
CA ARG A 71 7.29 2.70 6.66
C ARG A 71 7.37 1.40 7.41
N ALA A 72 8.39 0.57 7.09
CA ALA A 72 8.75 -0.63 7.81
C ALA A 72 10.27 -0.63 8.10
N GLY A 73 10.66 -1.10 9.27
CA GLY A 73 12.06 -1.31 9.62
C GLY A 73 12.58 -2.62 9.04
N ILE A 74 13.88 -2.72 8.82
CA ILE A 74 14.56 -3.98 8.52
C ILE A 74 14.63 -4.81 9.81
N ASN A 75 14.46 -6.11 9.71
CA ASN A 75 14.61 -7.03 10.83
C ASN A 75 16.10 -7.32 11.06
N GLU A 76 16.71 -6.58 11.96
CA GLU A 76 18.14 -6.64 12.24
C GLU A 76 18.59 -8.03 12.70
N ASP A 77 17.75 -8.77 13.42
CA ASP A 77 18.04 -10.13 13.89
C ASP A 77 18.18 -11.15 12.75
N LYS A 78 17.63 -10.84 11.58
CA LYS A 78 17.67 -11.71 10.40
C LYS A 78 18.76 -11.31 9.40
N VAL A 79 19.06 -10.02 9.34
CA VAL A 79 20.00 -9.46 8.35
C VAL A 79 21.43 -9.42 8.92
N ASN A 80 21.56 -9.22 10.24
CA ASN A 80 22.86 -9.14 10.91
C ASN A 80 23.34 -10.55 11.28
N GLY A 81 24.64 -10.75 11.17
CA GLY A 81 25.26 -12.01 11.57
C GLY A 81 26.68 -12.19 11.06
N ASP A 82 27.25 -13.31 11.49
CA ASP A 82 28.55 -13.73 11.08
C ASP A 82 28.47 -14.57 9.79
N PHE A 83 29.42 -14.37 8.91
CA PHE A 83 29.56 -15.15 7.67
C PHE A 83 31.01 -15.51 7.45
N THR A 84 31.26 -16.47 6.54
CA THR A 84 32.59 -16.84 6.10
C THR A 84 32.70 -16.66 4.59
N SER A 85 33.65 -15.87 4.15
CA SER A 85 33.96 -15.64 2.74
C SER A 85 35.44 -15.84 2.48
N GLY A 86 35.78 -16.72 1.53
CA GLY A 86 37.20 -16.99 1.16
C GLY A 86 38.06 -17.55 2.28
N GLY A 87 37.47 -18.13 3.34
CA GLY A 87 38.17 -18.65 4.52
C GLY A 87 38.40 -17.61 5.62
N GLU A 88 37.97 -16.37 5.43
CA GLU A 88 37.96 -15.32 6.43
C GLU A 88 36.61 -15.20 7.09
N GLN A 89 36.58 -14.94 8.40
CA GLN A 89 35.37 -14.64 9.12
C GLN A 89 34.98 -13.17 8.93
N GLY A 90 33.72 -12.93 8.65
CA GLY A 90 33.13 -11.61 8.52
C GLY A 90 31.90 -11.45 9.39
N ASN A 91 31.54 -10.20 9.65
CA ASN A 91 30.32 -9.83 10.36
C ASN A 91 29.61 -8.70 9.62
N VAL A 92 28.29 -8.80 9.52
CA VAL A 92 27.39 -7.75 9.03
C VAL A 92 26.63 -7.19 10.19
N ASN A 93 26.68 -5.88 10.38
CA ASN A 93 25.88 -5.16 11.36
C ASN A 93 25.27 -3.93 10.69
N VAL A 94 24.07 -4.10 10.18
CA VAL A 94 23.34 -3.06 9.47
C VAL A 94 21.97 -2.85 10.10
N SER A 95 21.51 -1.62 10.02
CA SER A 95 20.15 -1.20 10.37
C SER A 95 19.55 -0.44 9.18
N GLY A 96 18.24 -0.41 9.11
CA GLY A 96 17.63 0.30 8.00
C GLY A 96 16.12 0.33 8.05
N ASN A 97 15.57 1.00 7.05
CA ASN A 97 14.13 1.07 6.87
C ASN A 97 13.80 1.24 5.39
N VAL A 98 12.58 0.84 5.09
CA VAL A 98 11.94 1.10 3.80
C VAL A 98 10.73 1.99 4.05
N ALA A 99 10.69 3.11 3.33
CA ALA A 99 9.55 4.01 3.30
C ALA A 99 8.95 4.01 1.89
N ALA A 100 7.63 3.90 1.79
CA ALA A 100 6.91 3.95 0.51
C ALA A 100 5.87 5.06 0.53
N ILE A 101 5.78 5.78 -0.58
CA ILE A 101 4.76 6.79 -0.85
C ILE A 101 3.88 6.27 -1.97
N PRO A 102 2.76 5.59 -1.67
CA PRO A 102 1.76 5.26 -2.66
C PRO A 102 1.03 6.52 -3.15
N ALA A 103 0.85 6.63 -4.47
CA ALA A 103 -0.02 7.61 -5.14
C ALA A 103 -0.95 6.83 -6.07
N LEU A 104 -2.18 6.58 -5.64
CA LEU A 104 -3.09 5.63 -6.26
C LEU A 104 -4.42 6.26 -6.62
N LEU A 105 -5.01 5.78 -7.70
CA LEU A 105 -6.41 5.97 -8.03
C LEU A 105 -7.19 4.76 -7.50
N SER A 106 -8.24 5.02 -6.73
CA SER A 106 -9.06 4.02 -6.04
C SER A 106 -10.47 4.01 -6.59
N LEU A 107 -10.98 2.85 -6.95
CA LEU A 107 -12.39 2.63 -7.24
C LEU A 107 -12.98 1.77 -6.12
N ARG A 108 -14.07 2.25 -5.50
CA ARG A 108 -14.74 1.55 -4.41
C ARG A 108 -16.18 1.22 -4.75
N PHE A 109 -16.55 0.04 -4.38
CA PHE A 109 -17.89 -0.49 -4.48
C PHE A 109 -18.49 -0.58 -3.09
N ILE A 110 -19.49 0.25 -2.81
CA ILE A 110 -20.04 0.46 -1.46
C ILE A 110 -21.43 -0.14 -1.39
N SER A 111 -21.74 -0.92 -0.35
CA SER A 111 -23.10 -1.43 -0.13
C SER A 111 -24.08 -0.28 0.12
N PRO A 112 -25.30 -0.36 -0.41
CA PRO A 112 -26.34 0.63 -0.10
C PRO A 112 -26.83 0.50 1.34
N GLY A 113 -27.46 1.54 1.84
CA GLY A 113 -28.20 1.55 3.10
C GLY A 113 -27.74 2.58 4.11
N PRO A 114 -28.62 2.90 5.06
CA PRO A 114 -28.28 3.77 6.18
C PRO A 114 -27.58 2.97 7.27
N GLY A 115 -26.56 3.33 7.86
CA GLY A 115 -25.83 2.62 8.90
C GLY A 115 -24.49 2.08 8.41
N MET A 116 -24.02 0.98 8.98
CA MET A 116 -22.76 0.36 8.57
C MET A 116 -22.82 -0.03 7.10
N ARG A 117 -21.85 0.44 6.31
CA ARG A 117 -21.69 0.11 4.90
C ARG A 117 -20.39 -0.61 4.68
N VAL A 118 -20.44 -1.76 4.04
CA VAL A 118 -19.24 -2.50 3.63
C VAL A 118 -18.87 -2.12 2.20
N TYR A 119 -17.58 -2.22 1.88
CA TYR A 119 -17.12 -1.93 0.53
C TYR A 119 -15.96 -2.83 0.11
N GLY A 120 -15.85 -3.03 -1.20
CA GLY A 120 -14.66 -3.54 -1.85
C GLY A 120 -13.92 -2.39 -2.55
N LEU A 121 -12.62 -2.51 -2.70
CA LEU A 121 -11.79 -1.53 -3.39
C LEU A 121 -10.77 -2.19 -4.32
N ILE A 122 -10.47 -1.47 -5.40
CA ILE A 122 -9.37 -1.75 -6.31
C ILE A 122 -8.62 -0.43 -6.50
N GLU A 123 -7.32 -0.46 -6.36
CA GLU A 123 -6.46 0.72 -6.46
C GLU A 123 -5.31 0.43 -7.42
N GLY A 124 -4.87 1.43 -8.17
CA GLY A 124 -3.73 1.32 -9.07
C GLY A 124 -3.00 2.64 -9.20
N GLY A 125 -1.68 2.58 -9.38
CA GLY A 125 -0.84 3.77 -9.52
C GLY A 125 0.62 3.49 -9.28
N LEU A 126 1.31 4.44 -8.66
CA LEU A 126 2.74 4.39 -8.41
C LEU A 126 3.05 4.29 -6.92
N TYR A 127 4.07 3.52 -6.60
CA TYR A 127 4.71 3.46 -5.30
C TYR A 127 6.13 3.99 -5.43
N THR A 128 6.38 5.18 -4.88
CA THR A 128 7.73 5.70 -4.75
C THR A 128 8.26 5.28 -3.39
N TYR A 129 9.35 4.51 -3.38
CA TYR A 129 9.95 4.06 -2.13
C TYR A 129 11.40 4.46 -2.01
N LYS A 130 11.82 4.62 -0.77
CA LYS A 130 13.17 4.88 -0.36
C LYS A 130 13.62 3.77 0.57
N THR A 131 14.67 3.06 0.18
CA THR A 131 15.41 2.16 1.05
C THR A 131 16.58 2.92 1.62
N SER A 132 16.80 2.83 2.93
CA SER A 132 17.96 3.41 3.62
C SER A 132 18.58 2.35 4.50
N ILE A 133 19.85 2.06 4.28
CA ILE A 133 20.64 1.05 5.01
C ILE A 133 21.90 1.73 5.51
N THR A 134 22.15 1.62 6.81
CA THR A 134 23.36 2.14 7.45
C THR A 134 23.98 1.06 8.32
N GLY A 135 25.30 1.03 8.43
CA GLY A 135 25.95 0.06 9.29
C GLY A 135 27.40 -0.18 8.94
N THR A 136 27.89 -1.37 9.24
CA THR A 136 29.27 -1.78 8.99
C THR A 136 29.31 -3.23 8.50
N TYR A 137 30.24 -3.45 7.62
CA TYR A 137 30.61 -4.75 7.11
C TYR A 137 32.07 -5.01 7.48
N THR A 138 32.36 -6.10 8.16
CA THR A 138 33.70 -6.42 8.63
C THR A 138 34.16 -7.75 8.01
N ILE A 139 35.38 -7.79 7.45
CA ILE A 139 36.06 -9.03 7.02
C ILE A 139 37.41 -9.05 7.67
N GLY A 140 37.69 -10.06 8.46
CA GLY A 140 38.94 -10.13 9.23
C GLY A 140 39.10 -8.91 10.13
N SER A 141 40.16 -8.11 9.88
CA SER A 141 40.38 -6.85 10.61
C SER A 141 39.94 -5.59 9.87
N GLN A 142 39.39 -5.74 8.67
CA GLN A 142 38.98 -4.61 7.85
C GLN A 142 37.47 -4.31 8.05
N GLN A 143 37.18 -3.11 8.49
CA GLN A 143 35.78 -2.62 8.67
C GLN A 143 35.45 -1.61 7.57
N THR A 144 34.36 -1.83 6.87
CA THR A 144 33.84 -0.96 5.81
C THR A 144 32.47 -0.41 6.24
N PRO A 145 32.30 0.91 6.31
CA PRO A 145 30.99 1.50 6.58
C PRO A 145 30.06 1.32 5.37
N VAL A 146 28.79 1.07 5.65
CA VAL A 146 27.70 1.04 4.67
C VAL A 146 26.79 2.21 4.98
N ASP A 147 26.53 3.06 4.00
CA ASP A 147 25.55 4.15 4.04
C ASP A 147 24.95 4.28 2.64
N GLU A 148 23.89 3.53 2.43
CA GLU A 148 23.22 3.47 1.13
C GLU A 148 21.79 3.96 1.24
N SER A 149 21.39 4.75 0.25
CA SER A 149 20.03 5.24 0.12
C SER A 149 19.61 5.25 -1.34
N GLU A 150 18.58 4.53 -1.65
CA GLU A 150 18.06 4.39 -3.00
C GLU A 150 16.60 4.80 -3.08
N PHE A 151 16.25 5.55 -4.15
CA PHE A 151 14.90 5.91 -4.50
C PHE A 151 14.45 5.20 -5.76
N ARG A 152 13.24 4.63 -5.74
CA ARG A 152 12.62 3.99 -6.89
C ARG A 152 11.14 4.32 -6.96
N SER A 153 10.59 4.25 -8.17
CA SER A 153 9.14 4.40 -8.39
C SER A 153 8.66 3.26 -9.27
N GLU A 154 7.77 2.45 -8.76
CA GLU A 154 7.28 1.26 -9.42
C GLU A 154 5.75 1.29 -9.54
N PRO A 155 5.20 0.77 -10.63
CA PRO A 155 3.78 0.58 -10.74
C PRO A 155 3.30 -0.48 -9.77
N GLY A 156 2.10 -0.29 -9.24
CA GLY A 156 1.50 -1.26 -8.35
C GLY A 156 0.00 -1.12 -8.26
N ALA A 157 -0.58 -2.11 -7.61
CA ALA A 157 -2.00 -2.18 -7.37
C ALA A 157 -2.27 -2.54 -5.92
N ALA A 158 -3.46 -2.17 -5.44
CA ALA A 158 -3.96 -2.71 -4.19
C ALA A 158 -5.41 -3.15 -4.37
N PHE A 159 -5.81 -4.12 -3.61
CA PHE A 159 -7.20 -4.57 -3.54
C PHE A 159 -7.55 -4.95 -2.12
N GLY A 160 -8.79 -4.77 -1.78
CA GLY A 160 -9.21 -5.00 -0.41
C GLY A 160 -10.67 -4.65 -0.19
N GLY A 161 -10.98 -4.34 1.05
CA GLY A 161 -12.30 -3.92 1.45
C GLY A 161 -12.31 -3.39 2.86
N GLY A 162 -13.47 -2.89 3.25
CA GLY A 162 -13.62 -2.30 4.57
C GLY A 162 -15.06 -2.11 4.97
N ALA A 163 -15.22 -1.46 6.11
CA ALA A 163 -16.51 -1.10 6.66
C ALA A 163 -16.48 0.34 7.16
N MET A 164 -17.48 1.12 6.75
CA MET A 164 -17.69 2.49 7.19
C MET A 164 -18.83 2.52 8.21
N PHE A 165 -18.59 3.15 9.34
CA PHE A 165 -19.55 3.32 10.43
C PHE A 165 -19.91 4.82 10.51
N PRO A 166 -21.06 5.26 10.00
CA PRO A 166 -21.45 6.65 10.05
C PRO A 166 -21.64 7.10 11.49
N LEU A 167 -21.04 8.21 11.86
CA LEU A 167 -21.23 8.87 13.14
C LEU A 167 -22.32 9.95 13.04
N ASN A 168 -22.36 10.62 11.89
CA ASN A 168 -23.39 11.58 11.50
C ASN A 168 -23.45 11.70 9.97
N GLU A 169 -24.15 12.69 9.42
CA GLU A 169 -24.31 12.90 7.98
C GLU A 169 -23.00 13.23 7.26
N GLU A 170 -22.02 13.79 7.96
CA GLU A 170 -20.76 14.25 7.39
C GLU A 170 -19.55 13.37 7.75
N LEU A 171 -19.61 12.62 8.85
CA LEU A 171 -18.48 11.92 9.41
C LEU A 171 -18.74 10.43 9.57
N SER A 172 -17.78 9.61 9.15
CA SER A 172 -17.78 8.18 9.42
C SER A 172 -16.40 7.69 9.87
N VAL A 173 -16.38 6.65 10.70
CA VAL A 173 -15.18 5.86 10.99
C VAL A 173 -15.06 4.78 9.94
N ASP A 174 -13.85 4.51 9.51
CA ASP A 174 -13.51 3.51 8.51
C ASP A 174 -12.54 2.47 9.07
N VAL A 175 -12.80 1.21 8.77
CA VAL A 175 -11.87 0.10 9.02
C VAL A 175 -11.63 -0.57 7.69
N VAL A 176 -10.37 -0.67 7.29
CA VAL A 176 -9.99 -1.13 5.95
C VAL A 176 -8.85 -2.14 6.00
N ILE A 177 -8.92 -3.14 5.15
CA ILE A 177 -7.82 -4.06 4.85
C ILE A 177 -7.45 -3.91 3.39
N ARG A 178 -6.16 -3.76 3.09
CA ARG A 178 -5.62 -3.67 1.73
C ARG A 178 -4.47 -4.65 1.56
N TYR A 179 -4.48 -5.34 0.46
CA TYR A 179 -3.35 -6.10 -0.04
C TYR A 179 -2.70 -5.30 -1.15
N HIS A 180 -1.44 -4.91 -0.97
CA HIS A 180 -0.64 -4.16 -1.93
C HIS A 180 0.24 -5.13 -2.71
N TRP A 181 0.21 -5.01 -4.02
CA TRP A 181 1.09 -5.69 -4.95
C TRP A 181 1.90 -4.66 -5.73
N ILE A 182 3.20 -4.67 -5.53
CA ILE A 182 4.14 -3.77 -6.18
C ILE A 182 4.93 -4.60 -7.18
N ASN A 183 4.91 -4.20 -8.44
CA ASN A 183 5.63 -4.88 -9.51
C ASN A 183 7.03 -4.29 -9.63
N ASP A 184 8.02 -5.05 -9.22
CA ASP A 184 9.43 -4.70 -9.42
C ASP A 184 9.97 -5.51 -10.61
N SER A 185 10.13 -4.85 -11.74
CA SER A 185 10.51 -5.50 -13.01
C SER A 185 12.02 -5.55 -13.26
N GLU A 186 12.85 -4.85 -12.49
CA GLU A 186 14.26 -4.64 -12.84
C GLU A 186 15.29 -5.37 -11.97
N TYR A 187 14.90 -6.19 -11.02
CA TYR A 187 15.83 -6.83 -10.10
C TYR A 187 16.42 -8.17 -10.57
N SER A 188 16.39 -8.49 -11.87
CA SER A 188 16.96 -9.76 -12.35
C SER A 188 18.48 -9.77 -12.51
N ASP A 189 19.18 -8.64 -12.42
CA ASP A 189 20.60 -8.57 -12.80
C ASP A 189 21.60 -8.11 -11.74
N VAL A 190 21.17 -7.81 -10.50
CA VAL A 190 22.16 -7.54 -9.45
C VAL A 190 22.48 -8.84 -8.73
N THR A 191 23.50 -9.53 -9.21
CA THR A 191 24.26 -10.56 -8.51
C THR A 191 25.06 -9.93 -7.36
N THR A 192 24.40 -9.33 -6.40
CA THR A 192 24.97 -9.03 -5.11
C THR A 192 24.33 -9.97 -4.11
N THR A 193 25.19 -10.78 -3.50
CA THR A 193 25.01 -11.55 -2.27
C THR A 193 23.68 -11.23 -1.60
N GLU A 194 22.64 -12.07 -1.82
CA GLU A 194 21.34 -12.09 -1.14
C GLU A 194 20.80 -10.72 -0.65
N GLY A 195 20.81 -9.71 -1.55
CA GLY A 195 20.31 -8.38 -1.23
C GLY A 195 18.81 -8.42 -0.99
N THR A 196 18.40 -7.88 0.11
CA THR A 196 16.99 -7.62 0.49
C THR A 196 16.32 -6.76 -0.59
N SER A 197 15.71 -7.41 -1.56
CA SER A 197 14.97 -6.75 -2.62
C SER A 197 13.49 -6.70 -2.23
N LEU A 198 12.89 -5.50 -2.26
CA LEU A 198 11.44 -5.34 -2.25
C LEU A 198 10.78 -5.89 -3.53
N ALA A 199 11.57 -6.46 -4.45
CA ALA A 199 11.13 -7.06 -5.70
C ALA A 199 9.96 -8.02 -5.44
N ASN A 200 8.82 -7.76 -6.02
CA ASN A 200 7.55 -8.41 -5.74
C ASN A 200 7.09 -8.28 -4.28
N SER A 201 7.32 -7.14 -3.67
CA SER A 201 6.86 -6.85 -2.32
C SER A 201 5.34 -6.88 -2.25
N ARG A 202 4.90 -7.71 -1.37
CA ARG A 202 3.49 -7.86 -1.02
C ARG A 202 3.31 -7.35 0.39
N LEU A 203 2.38 -6.43 0.58
CA LEU A 203 2.10 -5.85 1.87
C LEU A 203 0.61 -6.03 2.18
N LEU A 204 0.32 -6.45 3.38
CA LEU A 204 -1.02 -6.36 3.93
C LEU A 204 -1.09 -5.13 4.84
N SER A 205 -2.04 -4.23 4.60
CA SER A 205 -2.28 -3.12 5.50
C SER A 205 -3.65 -3.25 6.17
N LEU A 206 -3.65 -2.99 7.48
CA LEU A 206 -4.86 -2.86 8.30
C LEU A 206 -4.98 -1.42 8.73
N GLY A 207 -6.03 -0.75 8.31
CA GLY A 207 -6.23 0.68 8.55
C GLY A 207 -7.46 0.97 9.38
N VAL A 208 -7.36 2.01 10.20
CA VAL A 208 -8.50 2.65 10.87
C VAL A 208 -8.40 4.14 10.58
N GLY A 209 -9.52 4.75 10.26
CA GLY A 209 -9.52 6.16 9.87
C GLY A 209 -10.87 6.83 9.98
N VAL A 210 -10.91 8.02 9.44
CA VAL A 210 -12.11 8.85 9.36
C VAL A 210 -12.33 9.31 7.94
N ASN A 211 -13.59 9.34 7.52
CA ASN A 211 -14.03 9.94 6.27
C ASN A 211 -14.88 11.15 6.60
N TRP A 212 -14.60 12.24 5.93
CA TRP A 212 -15.40 13.47 6.01
C TRP A 212 -16.06 13.71 4.67
N PHE A 213 -17.39 13.74 4.67
CA PHE A 213 -18.23 13.90 3.50
C PHE A 213 -18.80 15.32 3.42
N PHE A 214 -18.76 15.91 2.24
CA PHE A 214 -19.31 17.22 1.94
C PHE A 214 -20.46 17.07 0.96
N PRO A 215 -21.74 17.11 1.45
CA PRO A 215 -22.88 16.97 0.56
C PRO A 215 -22.97 18.15 -0.39
N MET A 216 -23.11 17.91 -1.67
CA MET A 216 -23.43 18.98 -2.62
C MET A 216 -24.91 19.35 -2.45
N LYS A 217 -25.17 20.64 -2.21
CA LYS A 217 -26.56 21.15 -2.26
C LYS A 217 -27.07 20.95 -3.67
N LYS A 218 -28.22 20.29 -3.80
CA LYS A 218 -28.95 20.29 -5.07
C LYS A 218 -29.26 21.74 -5.46
N PRO A 219 -29.01 22.13 -6.73
CA PRO A 219 -29.43 23.43 -7.25
C PRO A 219 -30.95 23.59 -7.23
#